data_d39970567afb79454f208d99082294dd
#
_entry.id   d39970567afb79454f208d99082294dd
#
_cell.length_a   1.000
_cell.length_b   1.000
_cell.length_c   1.000
_cell.angle_alpha   90.00
_cell.angle_beta   90.00
_cell.angle_gamma   90.00
#
_symmetry.space_group_name_H-M   'P 1'
#
loop_
_entity.id
_entity.type
_entity.pdbx_description
1 polymer ?
#
loop_
_entity_poly.entity_id
_entity_poly.type
_entity_poly.pdbx_seq_one_letter_code
_entity_poly.pdbx_strand_id
1 'polypeptide(L)'
;MTVPTPPPFGIYPPVVTFFKEDETVDYDAFSKHLERLLDGGVTGLVIHGSNGEASHLLHEERAEMIRVARRIADQRKKATVIIAGCSAPSVRETLLFIEEAKQAGADYALVLPPSFWPAVMTKPVIKNFYVDVAAKSSLPIIIYNFPVVSGGLDLDSDLITDIATSSPNIVGVKLSCGNVGKVARLSSSFDRSRFAPFGGKADFLLPGLIAGSHGAIAVLANLTPKALSKVISLYDAGNVAEAKELQAKLSHADWTLSTLGVSGTKLATQKFFEYGSPRTRTPFVTVGKDAIGVKALEKLQAVIDVENGIKANL
;
A
#
# COMPACT_ATOMS: atom_id res chain seq x y z
N MET A 1 19.36 -10.57 19.13
CA MET A 1 18.47 -10.38 17.97
C MET A 1 18.82 -9.03 17.35
N THR A 2 19.01 -8.98 16.05
CA THR A 2 19.21 -7.71 15.31
C THR A 2 17.93 -6.87 15.40
N VAL A 3 18.06 -5.56 15.62
CA VAL A 3 16.92 -4.64 15.61
C VAL A 3 16.37 -4.59 14.19
N PRO A 4 15.05 -4.80 13.98
CA PRO A 4 14.47 -4.75 12.65
C PRO A 4 14.63 -3.35 12.03
N THR A 5 14.92 -3.30 10.73
CA THR A 5 14.99 -2.05 9.96
C THR A 5 13.67 -1.79 9.25
N PRO A 6 13.33 -0.50 8.99
CA PRO A 6 12.21 -0.16 8.14
C PRO A 6 12.34 -0.70 6.72
N PRO A 7 11.22 -0.86 5.97
CA PRO A 7 11.29 -1.11 4.54
C PRO A 7 12.09 -0.02 3.82
N PRO A 8 12.81 -0.33 2.72
CA PRO A 8 13.57 0.64 1.96
C PRO A 8 12.72 1.83 1.47
N PHE A 9 13.35 2.99 1.29
CA PHE A 9 12.73 4.16 0.69
C PHE A 9 12.24 3.88 -0.74
N GLY A 10 10.99 4.29 -1.08
CA GLY A 10 10.50 4.16 -2.45
C GLY A 10 9.00 3.99 -2.61
N ILE A 11 8.60 3.35 -3.72
CA ILE A 11 7.20 3.18 -4.13
C ILE A 11 6.76 1.73 -3.94
N TYR A 12 5.57 1.57 -3.34
CA TYR A 12 4.95 0.30 -3.01
C TYR A 12 3.49 0.29 -3.49
N PRO A 13 3.12 -0.40 -4.56
CA PRO A 13 1.73 -0.60 -4.93
C PRO A 13 1.02 -1.48 -3.90
N PRO A 14 -0.14 -1.07 -3.35
CA PRO A 14 -1.07 -1.98 -2.71
C PRO A 14 -1.80 -2.77 -3.80
N VAL A 15 -1.27 -3.95 -4.09
CA VAL A 15 -1.65 -4.78 -5.24
C VAL A 15 -3.12 -5.16 -5.19
N VAL A 16 -3.84 -4.98 -6.31
CA VAL A 16 -5.23 -5.41 -6.43
C VAL A 16 -5.31 -6.93 -6.65
N THR A 17 -6.39 -7.54 -6.15
CA THR A 17 -6.70 -8.96 -6.37
C THR A 17 -7.65 -9.11 -7.52
N PHE A 18 -7.36 -9.95 -8.50
CA PHE A 18 -8.27 -10.29 -9.58
C PHE A 18 -9.04 -11.56 -9.25
N PHE A 19 -10.33 -11.59 -9.63
CA PHE A 19 -11.20 -12.74 -9.44
C PHE A 19 -11.78 -13.23 -10.76
N LYS A 20 -11.96 -14.55 -10.86
CA LYS A 20 -12.72 -15.23 -11.91
C LYS A 20 -14.23 -15.06 -11.69
N GLU A 21 -15.05 -15.61 -12.59
CA GLU A 21 -16.51 -15.53 -12.49
C GLU A 21 -17.08 -16.25 -11.26
N ASP A 22 -16.43 -17.31 -10.84
CA ASP A 22 -16.77 -18.10 -9.66
C ASP A 22 -16.21 -17.53 -8.34
N GLU A 23 -15.72 -16.30 -8.37
CA GLU A 23 -15.06 -15.59 -7.24
C GLU A 23 -13.75 -16.24 -6.76
N THR A 24 -13.20 -17.23 -7.44
CA THR A 24 -11.84 -17.72 -7.14
C THR A 24 -10.78 -16.70 -7.59
N VAL A 25 -9.62 -16.71 -6.93
CA VAL A 25 -8.52 -15.81 -7.30
C VAL A 25 -7.98 -16.16 -8.69
N ASP A 26 -7.87 -15.15 -9.55
CA ASP A 26 -7.23 -15.27 -10.87
C ASP A 26 -5.72 -15.08 -10.72
N TYR A 27 -5.02 -16.18 -10.44
CA TYR A 27 -3.57 -16.18 -10.25
C TYR A 27 -2.78 -15.83 -11.52
N ASP A 28 -3.35 -16.06 -12.71
CA ASP A 28 -2.69 -15.72 -13.98
C ASP A 28 -2.67 -14.19 -14.17
N ALA A 29 -3.83 -13.54 -14.00
CA ALA A 29 -3.92 -12.09 -14.04
C ALA A 29 -3.11 -11.44 -12.91
N PHE A 30 -3.13 -12.03 -11.71
CA PHE A 30 -2.35 -11.57 -10.58
C PHE A 30 -0.84 -11.64 -10.86
N SER A 31 -0.36 -12.75 -11.42
CA SER A 31 1.07 -12.92 -11.77
C SER A 31 1.51 -11.91 -12.82
N LYS A 32 0.74 -11.72 -13.90
CA LYS A 32 1.01 -10.71 -14.94
C LYS A 32 1.08 -9.29 -14.34
N HIS A 33 0.20 -9.01 -13.38
CA HIS A 33 0.19 -7.71 -12.70
C HIS A 33 1.46 -7.50 -11.88
N LEU A 34 1.88 -8.49 -11.10
CA LEU A 34 3.11 -8.45 -10.31
C LEU A 34 4.35 -8.24 -11.19
N GLU A 35 4.45 -9.00 -12.30
CA GLU A 35 5.55 -8.86 -13.26
C GLU A 35 5.64 -7.45 -13.82
N ARG A 36 4.51 -6.87 -14.26
CA ARG A 36 4.47 -5.49 -14.78
C ARG A 36 4.87 -4.46 -13.72
N LEU A 37 4.44 -4.62 -12.46
CA LEU A 37 4.80 -3.72 -11.37
C LEU A 37 6.31 -3.79 -11.10
N LEU A 38 6.88 -4.98 -11.05
CA LEU A 38 8.31 -5.19 -10.84
C LEU A 38 9.15 -4.65 -12.01
N ASP A 39 8.70 -4.83 -13.25
CA ASP A 39 9.31 -4.23 -14.44
C ASP A 39 9.20 -2.70 -14.43
N GLY A 40 8.19 -2.15 -13.76
CA GLY A 40 8.05 -0.74 -13.44
C GLY A 40 9.01 -0.21 -12.38
N GLY A 41 9.84 -1.07 -11.78
CA GLY A 41 10.91 -0.68 -10.86
C GLY A 41 10.46 -0.33 -9.46
N VAL A 42 9.30 -0.83 -9.00
CA VAL A 42 8.82 -0.64 -7.62
C VAL A 42 9.82 -1.17 -6.59
N THR A 43 9.84 -0.58 -5.41
CA THR A 43 10.73 -1.00 -4.31
C THR A 43 10.25 -2.27 -3.64
N GLY A 44 8.95 -2.48 -3.59
CA GLY A 44 8.32 -3.67 -3.03
C GLY A 44 6.84 -3.71 -3.36
N LEU A 45 6.18 -4.75 -2.88
CA LEU A 45 4.76 -5.03 -3.12
C LEU A 45 4.01 -5.06 -1.78
N VAL A 46 2.82 -4.47 -1.73
CA VAL A 46 1.93 -4.64 -0.57
C VAL A 46 0.80 -5.58 -0.97
N ILE A 47 0.83 -6.79 -0.46
CA ILE A 47 -0.17 -7.82 -0.70
C ILE A 47 -1.21 -7.77 0.43
N HIS A 48 -2.49 -7.94 0.14
CA HIS A 48 -3.60 -7.88 1.11
C HIS A 48 -3.75 -6.52 1.81
N GLY A 49 -3.43 -5.42 1.11
CA GLY A 49 -3.93 -4.10 1.51
C GLY A 49 -5.44 -4.00 1.29
N SER A 50 -6.06 -2.87 1.68
CA SER A 50 -7.51 -2.63 1.46
C SER A 50 -7.88 -2.72 -0.02
N ASN A 51 -7.01 -2.24 -0.92
CA ASN A 51 -7.21 -2.37 -2.38
C ASN A 51 -7.04 -3.82 -2.89
N GLY A 52 -6.39 -4.68 -2.14
CA GLY A 52 -6.30 -6.12 -2.40
C GLY A 52 -7.47 -6.92 -1.86
N GLU A 53 -8.52 -6.25 -1.35
CA GLU A 53 -9.72 -6.88 -0.80
C GLU A 53 -9.42 -7.87 0.35
N ALA A 54 -8.44 -7.53 1.19
CA ALA A 54 -7.91 -8.41 2.24
C ALA A 54 -8.97 -9.05 3.16
N SER A 55 -10.04 -8.31 3.48
CA SER A 55 -11.15 -8.79 4.33
C SER A 55 -12.07 -9.81 3.65
N HIS A 56 -11.95 -9.99 2.34
CA HIS A 56 -12.76 -10.91 1.53
C HIS A 56 -12.00 -12.16 1.11
N LEU A 57 -10.74 -12.30 1.51
CA LEU A 57 -9.88 -13.43 1.15
C LEU A 57 -9.86 -14.48 2.25
N LEU A 58 -9.87 -15.75 1.86
CA LEU A 58 -9.66 -16.88 2.76
C LEU A 58 -8.18 -16.98 3.17
N HIS A 59 -7.88 -17.64 4.28
CA HIS A 59 -6.52 -17.80 4.81
C HIS A 59 -5.57 -18.44 3.79
N GLU A 60 -6.00 -19.52 3.16
CA GLU A 60 -5.25 -20.25 2.13
C GLU A 60 -4.97 -19.39 0.88
N GLU A 61 -5.95 -18.57 0.44
CA GLU A 61 -5.77 -17.64 -0.68
C GLU A 61 -4.72 -16.57 -0.34
N ARG A 62 -4.78 -16.03 0.88
CA ARG A 62 -3.81 -15.04 1.36
C ARG A 62 -2.40 -15.61 1.37
N ALA A 63 -2.22 -16.80 1.92
CA ALA A 63 -0.92 -17.46 1.95
C ALA A 63 -0.39 -17.75 0.53
N GLU A 64 -1.25 -18.25 -0.38
CA GLU A 64 -0.83 -18.56 -1.75
C GLU A 64 -0.48 -17.31 -2.56
N MET A 65 -1.23 -16.21 -2.44
CA MET A 65 -0.89 -14.95 -3.10
C MET A 65 0.49 -14.41 -2.68
N ILE A 66 0.86 -14.54 -1.41
CA ILE A 66 2.20 -14.15 -0.93
C ILE A 66 3.26 -15.07 -1.53
N ARG A 67 3.04 -16.41 -1.57
CA ARG A 67 3.98 -17.36 -2.20
C ARG A 67 4.19 -17.05 -3.68
N VAL A 68 3.11 -16.75 -4.41
CA VAL A 68 3.20 -16.33 -5.82
C VAL A 68 4.03 -15.05 -5.95
N ALA A 69 3.75 -14.04 -5.10
CA ALA A 69 4.48 -12.78 -5.12
C ALA A 69 5.98 -12.99 -4.81
N ARG A 70 6.32 -13.82 -3.81
CA ARG A 70 7.71 -14.14 -3.45
C ARG A 70 8.42 -14.85 -4.59
N ARG A 71 7.80 -15.89 -5.17
CA ARG A 71 8.37 -16.64 -6.30
C ARG A 71 8.70 -15.74 -7.49
N ILE A 72 7.81 -14.80 -7.84
CA ILE A 72 8.04 -13.86 -8.94
C ILE A 72 9.11 -12.83 -8.56
N ALA A 73 9.10 -12.33 -7.33
CA ALA A 73 10.09 -11.37 -6.84
C ALA A 73 11.52 -11.97 -6.82
N ASP A 74 11.66 -13.22 -6.42
CA ASP A 74 12.97 -13.90 -6.32
C ASP A 74 13.60 -14.19 -7.68
N GLN A 75 12.82 -14.14 -8.76
CA GLN A 75 13.35 -14.24 -10.13
C GLN A 75 13.99 -12.92 -10.63
N ARG A 76 13.87 -11.84 -9.86
CA ARG A 76 14.43 -10.53 -10.22
C ARG A 76 15.82 -10.34 -9.63
N LYS A 77 16.67 -9.57 -10.34
CA LYS A 77 18.04 -9.26 -9.86
C LYS A 77 18.04 -8.37 -8.61
N LYS A 78 17.01 -7.51 -8.48
CA LYS A 78 16.84 -6.58 -7.35
C LYS A 78 16.00 -7.25 -6.26
N ALA A 79 16.50 -7.25 -5.04
CA ALA A 79 15.73 -7.69 -3.88
C ALA A 79 14.42 -6.87 -3.76
N THR A 80 13.30 -7.56 -3.71
CA THR A 80 11.96 -6.98 -3.64
C THR A 80 11.34 -7.28 -2.29
N VAL A 81 10.90 -6.26 -1.60
CA VAL A 81 10.22 -6.38 -0.31
C VAL A 81 8.75 -6.74 -0.50
N ILE A 82 8.25 -7.68 0.31
CA ILE A 82 6.82 -8.02 0.39
C ILE A 82 6.28 -7.60 1.76
N ILE A 83 5.33 -6.68 1.74
CA ILE A 83 4.59 -6.23 2.91
C ILE A 83 3.22 -6.89 2.86
N ALA A 84 2.87 -7.69 3.88
CA ALA A 84 1.57 -8.36 3.96
C ALA A 84 0.60 -7.58 4.86
N GLY A 85 -0.61 -7.31 4.38
CA GLY A 85 -1.70 -6.81 5.22
C GLY A 85 -2.16 -7.93 6.17
N CYS A 86 -2.03 -7.73 7.48
CA CYS A 86 -2.33 -8.74 8.51
C CYS A 86 -3.36 -8.24 9.54
N SER A 87 -4.24 -7.31 9.13
CA SER A 87 -5.20 -6.70 10.05
C SER A 87 -6.34 -7.66 10.40
N ALA A 88 -6.64 -7.79 11.68
CA ALA A 88 -7.80 -8.53 12.20
C ALA A 88 -8.35 -7.83 13.46
N PRO A 89 -9.60 -8.14 13.88
CA PRO A 89 -10.20 -7.53 15.06
C PRO A 89 -9.54 -7.91 16.40
N SER A 90 -8.78 -9.01 16.45
CA SER A 90 -8.14 -9.50 17.67
C SER A 90 -6.63 -9.66 17.53
N VAL A 91 -5.91 -9.54 18.63
CA VAL A 91 -4.45 -9.84 18.69
C VAL A 91 -4.16 -11.25 18.18
N ARG A 92 -4.98 -12.24 18.60
CA ARG A 92 -4.77 -13.65 18.23
C ARG A 92 -4.84 -13.89 16.73
N GLU A 93 -5.85 -13.36 16.07
CA GLU A 93 -6.06 -13.50 14.62
C GLU A 93 -5.00 -12.69 13.83
N THR A 94 -4.67 -11.48 14.30
CA THR A 94 -3.59 -10.67 13.70
C THR A 94 -2.27 -11.44 13.72
N LEU A 95 -1.93 -12.10 14.84
CA LEU A 95 -0.71 -12.91 14.94
C LEU A 95 -0.75 -14.16 14.06
N LEU A 96 -1.92 -14.78 13.87
CA LEU A 96 -2.09 -15.90 12.95
C LEU A 96 -1.82 -15.45 11.51
N PHE A 97 -2.42 -14.34 11.05
CA PHE A 97 -2.13 -13.78 9.73
C PHE A 97 -0.65 -13.41 9.54
N ILE A 98 0.01 -12.88 10.58
CA ILE A 98 1.44 -12.55 10.53
C ILE A 98 2.29 -13.83 10.36
N GLU A 99 1.97 -14.87 11.09
CA GLU A 99 2.73 -16.14 11.01
C GLU A 99 2.53 -16.82 9.65
N GLU A 100 1.29 -16.89 9.15
CA GLU A 100 0.99 -17.39 7.80
C GLU A 100 1.71 -16.59 6.72
N ALA A 101 1.71 -15.25 6.84
CA ALA A 101 2.40 -14.36 5.90
C ALA A 101 3.93 -14.58 5.92
N LYS A 102 4.53 -14.73 7.10
CA LYS A 102 5.95 -15.06 7.24
C LYS A 102 6.31 -16.38 6.58
N GLN A 103 5.53 -17.43 6.86
CA GLN A 103 5.74 -18.75 6.28
C GLN A 103 5.58 -18.75 4.76
N ALA A 104 4.74 -17.85 4.23
CA ALA A 104 4.55 -17.64 2.80
C ALA A 104 5.62 -16.74 2.15
N GLY A 105 6.51 -16.09 2.92
CA GLY A 105 7.64 -15.31 2.42
C GLY A 105 7.47 -13.79 2.45
N ALA A 106 6.58 -13.25 3.31
CA ALA A 106 6.50 -11.82 3.57
C ALA A 106 7.65 -11.34 4.47
N ASP A 107 8.06 -10.08 4.29
CA ASP A 107 9.13 -9.43 5.04
C ASP A 107 8.59 -8.53 6.17
N TYR A 108 7.39 -7.95 5.99
CA TYR A 108 6.76 -7.03 6.93
C TYR A 108 5.25 -7.28 7.04
N ALA A 109 4.68 -6.93 8.19
CA ALA A 109 3.24 -6.94 8.42
C ALA A 109 2.68 -5.50 8.44
N LEU A 110 1.63 -5.23 7.67
CA LEU A 110 0.88 -3.97 7.66
C LEU A 110 -0.42 -4.18 8.44
N VAL A 111 -0.59 -3.45 9.55
CA VAL A 111 -1.66 -3.71 10.53
C VAL A 111 -2.49 -2.45 10.79
N LEU A 112 -3.81 -2.50 10.49
CA LEU A 112 -4.82 -1.51 10.92
C LEU A 112 -5.09 -1.63 12.43
N PRO A 113 -5.55 -0.56 13.10
CA PRO A 113 -6.11 -0.70 14.44
C PRO A 113 -7.37 -1.60 14.39
N PRO A 114 -7.68 -2.34 15.46
CA PRO A 114 -8.95 -3.06 15.57
C PRO A 114 -10.10 -2.05 15.53
N SER A 115 -11.14 -2.31 14.75
CA SER A 115 -12.19 -1.33 14.46
C SER A 115 -13.61 -1.86 14.49
N PHE A 116 -13.81 -3.14 14.87
CA PHE A 116 -15.14 -3.74 14.90
C PHE A 116 -16.07 -3.05 15.93
N TRP A 117 -15.50 -2.55 17.05
CA TRP A 117 -16.20 -1.77 18.07
C TRP A 117 -15.55 -0.39 18.24
N PRO A 118 -15.71 0.55 17.28
CA PRO A 118 -14.93 1.80 17.29
C PRO A 118 -15.10 2.63 18.57
N ALA A 119 -16.32 2.63 19.15
CA ALA A 119 -16.63 3.41 20.36
C ALA A 119 -15.82 2.99 21.61
N VAL A 120 -15.34 1.74 21.67
CA VAL A 120 -14.51 1.27 22.79
C VAL A 120 -13.02 1.19 22.45
N MET A 121 -12.64 1.50 21.21
CA MET A 121 -11.25 1.55 20.76
C MET A 121 -10.60 2.87 21.17
N THR A 122 -10.45 3.06 22.48
CA THR A 122 -9.75 4.23 23.04
C THR A 122 -8.27 4.20 22.72
N LYS A 123 -7.56 5.33 22.83
CA LYS A 123 -6.10 5.39 22.61
C LYS A 123 -5.31 4.34 23.42
N PRO A 124 -5.59 4.13 24.73
CA PRO A 124 -4.92 3.06 25.50
C PRO A 124 -5.20 1.66 24.95
N VAL A 125 -6.44 1.37 24.53
CA VAL A 125 -6.81 0.06 23.97
C VAL A 125 -6.06 -0.19 22.66
N ILE A 126 -6.02 0.80 21.77
CA ILE A 126 -5.29 0.73 20.51
C ILE A 126 -3.79 0.56 20.76
N LYS A 127 -3.20 1.35 21.69
CA LYS A 127 -1.78 1.20 22.06
C LYS A 127 -1.47 -0.20 22.55
N ASN A 128 -2.25 -0.73 23.50
CA ASN A 128 -2.06 -2.07 24.05
C ASN A 128 -2.18 -3.15 22.97
N PHE A 129 -3.13 -3.02 22.03
CA PHE A 129 -3.23 -3.92 20.88
C PHE A 129 -1.91 -4.00 20.10
N TYR A 130 -1.33 -2.86 19.72
CA TYR A 130 -0.06 -2.85 18.97
C TYR A 130 1.12 -3.38 19.80
N VAL A 131 1.17 -3.06 21.09
CA VAL A 131 2.21 -3.56 22.00
C VAL A 131 2.14 -5.09 22.09
N ASP A 132 0.94 -5.65 22.30
CA ASP A 132 0.73 -7.09 22.39
C ASP A 132 1.05 -7.83 21.08
N VAL A 133 0.66 -7.25 19.94
CA VAL A 133 1.01 -7.80 18.63
C VAL A 133 2.51 -7.73 18.42
N ALA A 134 3.15 -6.58 18.68
CA ALA A 134 4.58 -6.39 18.45
C ALA A 134 5.46 -7.30 19.32
N ALA A 135 5.03 -7.59 20.55
CA ALA A 135 5.75 -8.48 21.48
C ALA A 135 5.82 -9.93 21.00
N LYS A 136 4.88 -10.36 20.15
CA LYS A 136 4.74 -11.77 19.71
C LYS A 136 4.88 -11.92 18.20
N SER A 137 4.91 -10.83 17.44
CA SER A 137 4.99 -10.85 15.99
C SER A 137 6.31 -11.40 15.50
N SER A 138 6.25 -12.32 14.56
CA SER A 138 7.41 -12.89 13.88
C SER A 138 7.91 -12.04 12.71
N LEU A 139 7.18 -10.96 12.35
CA LEU A 139 7.55 -9.97 11.34
C LEU A 139 7.60 -8.55 11.95
N PRO A 140 8.45 -7.64 11.43
CA PRO A 140 8.38 -6.24 11.74
C PRO A 140 7.04 -5.65 11.33
N ILE A 141 6.50 -4.70 12.12
CA ILE A 141 5.16 -4.16 11.96
C ILE A 141 5.21 -2.75 11.38
N ILE A 142 4.36 -2.50 10.41
CA ILE A 142 4.02 -1.17 9.89
C ILE A 142 2.59 -0.86 10.34
N ILE A 143 2.41 0.19 11.12
CA ILE A 143 1.09 0.68 11.51
C ILE A 143 0.35 1.14 10.24
N TYR A 144 -0.93 0.83 10.12
CA TYR A 144 -1.75 1.33 9.03
C TYR A 144 -2.83 2.29 9.55
N ASN A 145 -2.68 3.57 9.27
CA ASN A 145 -3.66 4.59 9.63
C ASN A 145 -4.54 4.94 8.43
N PHE A 146 -5.74 4.37 8.40
CA PHE A 146 -6.72 4.59 7.33
C PHE A 146 -8.14 4.70 7.90
N PRO A 147 -8.55 5.90 8.35
CA PRO A 147 -9.84 6.12 9.01
C PRO A 147 -11.04 5.59 8.23
N VAL A 148 -11.04 5.69 6.90
CA VAL A 148 -12.15 5.25 6.04
C VAL A 148 -12.48 3.76 6.21
N VAL A 149 -11.47 2.90 6.41
CA VAL A 149 -11.68 1.44 6.55
C VAL A 149 -11.60 0.96 8.00
N SER A 150 -11.31 1.86 8.94
CA SER A 150 -11.21 1.54 10.38
C SER A 150 -12.26 2.27 11.23
N GLY A 151 -13.49 2.41 10.70
CA GLY A 151 -14.62 2.96 11.47
C GLY A 151 -14.42 4.41 11.93
N GLY A 152 -13.66 5.21 11.18
CA GLY A 152 -13.35 6.60 11.51
C GLY A 152 -12.18 6.78 12.50
N LEU A 153 -11.57 5.69 12.98
CA LEU A 153 -10.40 5.77 13.87
C LEU A 153 -9.22 6.39 13.15
N ASP A 154 -8.81 7.57 13.57
CA ASP A 154 -7.64 8.30 13.05
C ASP A 154 -6.59 8.44 14.14
N LEU A 155 -5.52 7.65 14.06
CA LEU A 155 -4.42 7.70 15.01
C LEU A 155 -3.66 9.03 14.81
N ASP A 156 -3.58 9.84 15.85
CA ASP A 156 -2.75 11.04 15.81
C ASP A 156 -1.24 10.72 15.94
N SER A 157 -0.41 11.72 15.67
CA SER A 157 1.06 11.54 15.70
C SER A 157 1.57 11.12 17.06
N ASP A 158 0.95 11.59 18.15
CA ASP A 158 1.41 11.33 19.52
C ASP A 158 1.15 9.86 19.87
N LEU A 159 -0.04 9.34 19.55
CA LEU A 159 -0.36 7.93 19.73
C LEU A 159 0.55 7.03 18.87
N ILE A 160 0.81 7.41 17.61
CA ILE A 160 1.71 6.65 16.74
C ILE A 160 3.13 6.66 17.31
N THR A 161 3.61 7.79 17.80
CA THR A 161 4.92 7.91 18.45
C THR A 161 5.00 7.03 19.69
N ASP A 162 4.00 7.07 20.55
CA ASP A 162 3.91 6.23 21.75
C ASP A 162 3.93 4.73 21.44
N ILE A 163 3.18 4.31 20.39
CA ILE A 163 3.16 2.93 19.92
C ILE A 163 4.54 2.53 19.39
N ALA A 164 5.15 3.34 18.52
CA ALA A 164 6.43 3.04 17.88
C ALA A 164 7.58 3.00 18.92
N THR A 165 7.53 3.84 19.94
CA THR A 165 8.54 3.89 21.01
C THR A 165 8.42 2.67 21.94
N SER A 166 7.22 2.08 22.07
CA SER A 166 6.98 0.93 22.97
C SER A 166 7.62 -0.37 22.50
N SER A 167 7.95 -0.50 21.21
CA SER A 167 8.59 -1.71 20.69
C SER A 167 9.49 -1.43 19.48
N PRO A 168 10.73 -1.95 19.46
CA PRO A 168 11.60 -1.86 18.30
C PRO A 168 11.08 -2.63 17.08
N ASN A 169 10.13 -3.53 17.26
CA ASN A 169 9.50 -4.31 16.18
C ASN A 169 8.45 -3.51 15.38
N ILE A 170 8.12 -2.29 15.81
CA ILE A 170 7.24 -1.37 15.08
C ILE A 170 8.14 -0.40 14.30
N VAL A 171 8.24 -0.60 13.00
CA VAL A 171 9.28 0.02 12.15
C VAL A 171 8.75 1.10 11.19
N GLY A 172 7.45 1.36 11.17
CA GLY A 172 6.90 2.38 10.27
C GLY A 172 5.40 2.56 10.39
N VAL A 173 4.89 3.49 9.58
CA VAL A 173 3.46 3.75 9.44
C VAL A 173 3.11 4.09 8.00
N LYS A 174 1.94 3.59 7.53
CA LYS A 174 1.28 4.04 6.29
C LYS A 174 0.16 5.02 6.65
N LEU A 175 0.23 6.24 6.13
CA LEU A 175 -0.72 7.34 6.41
C LEU A 175 -1.69 7.56 5.23
N SER A 176 -2.77 6.78 5.17
CA SER A 176 -3.85 6.96 4.17
C SER A 176 -4.88 8.02 4.58
N CYS A 177 -4.71 8.65 5.75
CA CYS A 177 -5.50 9.79 6.18
C CYS A 177 -5.22 11.08 5.38
N GLY A 178 -4.13 11.15 4.62
CA GLY A 178 -3.76 12.32 3.81
C GLY A 178 -3.19 13.49 4.60
N ASN A 179 -2.85 13.31 5.87
CA ASN A 179 -2.35 14.39 6.72
C ASN A 179 -0.83 14.52 6.64
N VAL A 180 -0.34 15.45 5.79
CA VAL A 180 1.10 15.73 5.61
C VAL A 180 1.76 16.22 6.90
N GLY A 181 1.02 16.95 7.76
CA GLY A 181 1.52 17.37 9.08
C GLY A 181 1.86 16.20 10.00
N LYS A 182 1.13 15.06 9.92
CA LYS A 182 1.52 13.84 10.62
C LYS A 182 2.84 13.27 10.09
N VAL A 183 3.02 13.29 8.76
CA VAL A 183 4.30 12.88 8.14
C VAL A 183 5.45 13.69 8.72
N ALA A 184 5.33 15.03 8.73
CA ALA A 184 6.38 15.94 9.24
C ALA A 184 6.70 15.69 10.72
N ARG A 185 5.68 15.53 11.57
CA ARG A 185 5.90 15.26 13.00
C ARG A 185 6.59 13.92 13.24
N LEU A 186 6.14 12.85 12.55
CA LEU A 186 6.70 11.52 12.72
C LEU A 186 8.12 11.42 12.15
N SER A 187 8.39 12.03 10.99
CA SER A 187 9.74 12.04 10.41
C SER A 187 10.75 12.84 11.22
N SER A 188 10.30 13.84 11.97
CA SER A 188 11.18 14.59 12.89
C SER A 188 11.35 13.92 14.27
N SER A 189 10.46 12.98 14.64
CA SER A 189 10.52 12.27 15.93
C SER A 189 11.41 11.03 15.90
N PHE A 190 11.73 10.50 14.72
CA PHE A 190 12.50 9.28 14.57
C PHE A 190 13.57 9.41 13.50
N ASP A 191 14.70 8.74 13.71
CA ASP A 191 15.67 8.52 12.66
C ASP A 191 15.07 7.61 11.55
N ARG A 192 15.43 7.89 10.29
CA ARG A 192 14.95 7.12 9.13
C ARG A 192 15.36 5.64 9.16
N SER A 193 16.45 5.32 9.85
CA SER A 193 16.89 3.94 10.06
C SER A 193 16.05 3.20 11.09
N ARG A 194 15.26 3.92 11.90
CA ARG A 194 14.42 3.38 12.98
C ARG A 194 12.96 3.27 12.60
N PHE A 195 12.42 4.26 11.87
CA PHE A 195 10.99 4.35 11.62
C PHE A 195 10.68 5.05 10.29
N ALA A 196 9.86 4.42 9.44
CA ALA A 196 9.52 4.89 8.12
C ALA A 196 8.05 5.37 8.04
N PRO A 197 7.76 6.69 7.99
CA PRO A 197 6.44 7.19 7.65
C PRO A 197 6.22 7.19 6.14
N PHE A 198 5.29 6.37 5.63
CA PHE A 198 4.90 6.34 4.21
C PHE A 198 3.64 7.15 3.95
N GLY A 199 3.63 7.93 2.87
CA GLY A 199 2.39 8.47 2.31
C GLY A 199 1.47 7.34 1.82
N GLY A 200 0.17 7.41 2.14
CA GLY A 200 -0.80 6.38 1.78
C GLY A 200 -1.55 6.65 0.48
N LYS A 201 -1.22 7.73 -0.23
CA LYS A 201 -1.84 8.16 -1.49
C LYS A 201 -0.81 8.83 -2.39
N ALA A 202 -1.02 8.77 -3.71
CA ALA A 202 -0.15 9.43 -4.68
C ALA A 202 -0.44 10.94 -4.81
N ASP A 203 -1.64 11.39 -4.43
CA ASP A 203 -2.06 12.80 -4.54
C ASP A 203 -1.23 13.77 -3.68
N PHE A 204 -0.49 13.27 -2.71
CA PHE A 204 0.43 14.08 -1.89
C PHE A 204 1.86 13.49 -1.82
N LEU A 205 2.31 12.75 -2.86
CA LEU A 205 3.65 12.17 -2.85
C LEU A 205 4.74 13.23 -2.67
N LEU A 206 4.78 14.26 -3.54
CA LEU A 206 5.79 15.33 -3.43
C LEU A 206 5.70 16.14 -2.12
N PRO A 207 4.52 16.63 -1.68
CA PRO A 207 4.39 17.24 -0.36
C PRO A 207 4.83 16.31 0.79
N GLY A 208 4.55 15.02 0.67
CA GLY A 208 5.01 14.01 1.62
C GLY A 208 6.53 13.88 1.66
N LEU A 209 7.22 13.88 0.51
CA LEU A 209 8.68 13.84 0.43
C LEU A 209 9.31 15.07 1.10
N ILE A 210 8.76 16.26 0.84
CA ILE A 210 9.19 17.52 1.48
C ILE A 210 9.01 17.44 3.01
N ALA A 211 7.94 16.79 3.47
CA ALA A 211 7.66 16.57 4.89
C ALA A 211 8.49 15.42 5.50
N GLY A 212 9.33 14.74 4.74
CA GLY A 212 10.21 13.67 5.19
C GLY A 212 9.64 12.25 5.09
N SER A 213 8.61 12.01 4.26
CA SER A 213 8.10 10.64 4.05
C SER A 213 9.17 9.69 3.50
N HIS A 214 8.97 8.41 3.79
CA HIS A 214 9.83 7.33 3.31
C HIS A 214 9.39 6.77 1.93
N GLY A 215 8.71 7.59 1.14
CA GLY A 215 8.08 7.23 -0.11
C GLY A 215 6.57 7.06 0.03
N ALA A 216 5.96 6.20 -0.79
CA ALA A 216 4.51 6.02 -0.77
C ALA A 216 4.06 4.57 -0.96
N ILE A 217 2.98 4.22 -0.27
CA ILE A 217 2.19 3.00 -0.49
C ILE A 217 0.85 3.45 -1.09
N ALA A 218 0.79 3.60 -2.41
CA ALA A 218 -0.30 4.31 -3.10
C ALA A 218 -0.96 3.48 -4.21
N VAL A 219 -2.31 3.56 -4.31
CA VAL A 219 -3.10 2.75 -5.27
C VAL A 219 -2.73 3.05 -6.72
N LEU A 220 -2.42 4.31 -7.04
CA LEU A 220 -2.06 4.71 -8.40
C LEU A 220 -0.78 3.99 -8.90
N ALA A 221 0.09 3.50 -8.00
CA ALA A 221 1.24 2.68 -8.38
C ALA A 221 0.85 1.36 -9.06
N ASN A 222 -0.41 0.89 -8.93
CA ASN A 222 -0.91 -0.23 -9.73
C ASN A 222 -0.99 0.09 -11.23
N LEU A 223 -1.06 1.36 -11.61
CA LEU A 223 -1.12 1.79 -13.01
C LEU A 223 0.20 2.43 -13.47
N THR A 224 0.79 3.30 -12.65
CA THR A 224 1.88 4.19 -13.07
C THR A 224 3.07 4.18 -12.10
N PRO A 225 3.71 3.01 -11.86
CA PRO A 225 4.83 2.90 -10.92
C PRO A 225 6.04 3.76 -11.31
N LYS A 226 6.37 3.86 -12.61
CA LYS A 226 7.51 4.66 -13.08
C LYS A 226 7.26 6.16 -12.92
N ALA A 227 6.03 6.63 -13.18
CA ALA A 227 5.68 8.03 -13.01
C ALA A 227 5.78 8.48 -11.55
N LEU A 228 5.38 7.63 -10.58
CA LEU A 228 5.58 7.92 -9.16
C LEU A 228 7.08 7.96 -8.82
N SER A 229 7.86 6.99 -9.29
CA SER A 229 9.32 6.95 -9.08
C SER A 229 10.01 8.17 -9.72
N LYS A 230 9.49 8.68 -10.84
CA LYS A 230 10.00 9.89 -11.49
C LYS A 230 9.83 11.13 -10.61
N VAL A 231 8.74 11.27 -9.86
CA VAL A 231 8.57 12.37 -8.88
C VAL A 231 9.69 12.33 -7.84
N ILE A 232 10.01 11.15 -7.31
CA ILE A 232 11.12 10.98 -6.36
C ILE A 232 12.44 11.43 -7.00
N SER A 233 12.75 10.90 -8.20
CA SER A 233 14.00 11.23 -8.89
C SER A 233 14.14 12.73 -9.19
N LEU A 234 13.05 13.39 -9.57
CA LEU A 234 13.03 14.83 -9.82
C LEU A 234 13.24 15.63 -8.53
N TYR A 235 12.62 15.21 -7.44
CA TYR A 235 12.79 15.82 -6.12
C TYR A 235 14.24 15.69 -5.63
N ASP A 236 14.82 14.49 -5.72
CA ASP A 236 16.20 14.22 -5.29
C ASP A 236 17.23 14.98 -6.12
N ALA A 237 16.92 15.23 -7.41
CA ALA A 237 17.74 16.04 -8.30
C ALA A 237 17.54 17.56 -8.12
N GLY A 238 16.66 18.01 -7.22
CA GLY A 238 16.33 19.42 -7.01
C GLY A 238 15.40 20.04 -8.08
N ASN A 239 14.89 19.24 -9.02
CA ASN A 239 13.98 19.69 -10.10
C ASN A 239 12.54 19.80 -9.60
N VAL A 240 12.32 20.60 -8.55
CA VAL A 240 11.04 20.70 -7.84
C VAL A 240 9.91 21.23 -8.72
N ALA A 241 10.21 22.13 -9.66
CA ALA A 241 9.20 22.67 -10.58
C ALA A 241 8.61 21.56 -11.47
N GLU A 242 9.45 20.75 -12.10
CA GLU A 242 9.02 19.61 -12.93
C GLU A 242 8.31 18.53 -12.09
N ALA A 243 8.82 18.25 -10.89
CA ALA A 243 8.18 17.34 -9.94
C ALA A 243 6.76 17.80 -9.58
N LYS A 244 6.55 19.13 -9.41
CA LYS A 244 5.23 19.71 -9.10
C LYS A 244 4.25 19.58 -10.28
N GLU A 245 4.70 19.75 -11.51
CA GLU A 245 3.87 19.56 -12.71
C GLU A 245 3.41 18.10 -12.84
N LEU A 246 4.33 17.14 -12.65
CA LEU A 246 4.00 15.72 -12.65
C LEU A 246 3.08 15.36 -11.48
N GLN A 247 3.35 15.87 -10.27
CA GLN A 247 2.51 15.68 -9.09
C GLN A 247 1.06 16.12 -9.33
N ALA A 248 0.85 17.25 -10.02
CA ALA A 248 -0.52 17.71 -10.32
C ALA A 248 -1.30 16.69 -11.16
N LYS A 249 -0.68 16.08 -12.18
CA LYS A 249 -1.30 15.01 -12.98
C LYS A 249 -1.59 13.78 -12.13
N LEU A 250 -0.63 13.34 -11.30
CA LEU A 250 -0.79 12.19 -10.39
C LEU A 250 -1.93 12.43 -9.40
N SER A 251 -2.07 13.65 -8.87
CA SER A 251 -3.14 13.98 -7.90
C SER A 251 -4.53 13.83 -8.53
N HIS A 252 -4.72 14.29 -9.77
CA HIS A 252 -6.00 14.13 -10.47
C HIS A 252 -6.30 12.65 -10.79
N ALA A 253 -5.30 11.87 -11.15
CA ALA A 253 -5.46 10.45 -11.45
C ALA A 253 -5.73 9.63 -10.16
N ASP A 254 -5.01 9.90 -9.07
CA ASP A 254 -5.21 9.23 -7.78
C ASP A 254 -6.60 9.51 -7.22
N TRP A 255 -7.06 10.76 -7.29
CA TRP A 255 -8.43 11.13 -6.92
C TRP A 255 -9.47 10.39 -7.76
N THR A 256 -9.23 10.27 -9.08
CA THR A 256 -10.09 9.50 -9.98
C THR A 256 -10.20 8.04 -9.54
N LEU A 257 -9.09 7.36 -9.25
CA LEU A 257 -9.11 5.99 -8.74
C LEU A 257 -9.78 5.89 -7.36
N SER A 258 -9.55 6.86 -6.49
CA SER A 258 -10.19 6.92 -5.17
C SER A 258 -11.71 6.99 -5.25
N THR A 259 -12.25 7.73 -6.23
CA THR A 259 -13.71 7.83 -6.46
C THR A 259 -14.30 6.59 -7.15
N LEU A 260 -13.53 5.93 -8.01
CA LEU A 260 -13.95 4.70 -8.70
C LEU A 260 -13.80 3.43 -7.84
N GLY A 261 -13.04 3.51 -6.75
CA GLY A 261 -12.82 2.41 -5.82
C GLY A 261 -11.99 1.25 -6.39
N VAL A 262 -12.03 0.12 -5.70
CA VAL A 262 -11.22 -1.06 -6.05
C VAL A 262 -11.59 -1.61 -7.41
N SER A 263 -12.88 -1.80 -7.69
CA SER A 263 -13.36 -2.29 -8.99
C SER A 263 -12.95 -1.36 -10.13
N GLY A 264 -13.02 -0.04 -9.93
CA GLY A 264 -12.57 0.95 -10.91
C GLY A 264 -11.07 0.90 -11.17
N THR A 265 -10.26 0.63 -10.15
CA THR A 265 -8.81 0.42 -10.31
C THR A 265 -8.52 -0.82 -11.17
N LYS A 266 -9.24 -1.92 -10.94
CA LYS A 266 -9.13 -3.14 -11.77
C LYS A 266 -9.62 -2.89 -13.20
N LEU A 267 -10.73 -2.15 -13.38
CA LEU A 267 -11.22 -1.76 -14.69
C LEU A 267 -10.21 -0.92 -15.46
N ALA A 268 -9.55 0.03 -14.79
CA ALA A 268 -8.46 0.80 -15.39
C ALA A 268 -7.27 -0.10 -15.77
N THR A 269 -6.91 -1.07 -14.94
CA THR A 269 -5.87 -2.05 -15.26
C THR A 269 -6.24 -2.85 -16.52
N GLN A 270 -7.47 -3.37 -16.59
CA GLN A 270 -7.95 -4.09 -17.79
C GLN A 270 -7.92 -3.20 -19.03
N LYS A 271 -8.37 -1.95 -18.91
CA LYS A 271 -8.47 -1.01 -20.03
C LYS A 271 -7.11 -0.63 -20.60
N PHE A 272 -6.10 -0.40 -19.76
CA PHE A 272 -4.79 0.08 -20.21
C PHE A 272 -3.76 -1.02 -20.45
N PHE A 273 -3.96 -2.21 -19.87
CA PHE A 273 -2.96 -3.28 -19.92
C PHE A 273 -3.50 -4.63 -20.36
N GLU A 274 -4.80 -4.70 -20.72
CA GLU A 274 -5.45 -5.86 -21.38
C GLU A 274 -5.41 -7.17 -20.56
N TYR A 275 -5.41 -7.08 -19.22
CA TYR A 275 -5.54 -8.25 -18.35
C TYR A 275 -6.35 -7.94 -17.09
N GLY A 276 -6.81 -9.01 -16.45
CA GLY A 276 -7.60 -8.96 -15.24
C GLY A 276 -9.05 -8.56 -15.48
N SER A 277 -9.91 -8.86 -14.52
CA SER A 277 -11.32 -8.50 -14.51
C SER A 277 -11.58 -7.38 -13.51
N PRO A 278 -12.52 -6.45 -13.76
CA PRO A 278 -12.94 -5.45 -12.76
C PRO A 278 -13.71 -6.07 -11.59
N ARG A 279 -14.03 -7.37 -11.67
CA ARG A 279 -14.81 -8.10 -10.67
C ARG A 279 -14.20 -7.95 -9.27
N THR A 280 -15.06 -7.64 -8.32
CA THR A 280 -14.78 -7.69 -6.89
C THR A 280 -15.53 -8.86 -6.26
N ARG A 281 -15.05 -9.35 -5.12
CA ARG A 281 -15.80 -10.32 -4.33
C ARG A 281 -16.96 -9.64 -3.60
N THR A 282 -18.12 -10.26 -3.58
CA THR A 282 -19.27 -9.72 -2.84
C THR A 282 -18.95 -9.55 -1.36
N PRO A 283 -19.47 -8.51 -0.66
CA PRO A 283 -20.53 -7.57 -1.08
C PRO A 283 -20.05 -6.35 -1.88
N PHE A 284 -18.79 -6.24 -2.29
CA PHE A 284 -18.35 -5.14 -3.13
C PHE A 284 -18.99 -5.23 -4.52
N VAL A 285 -19.39 -4.07 -5.03
CA VAL A 285 -20.06 -3.98 -6.33
C VAL A 285 -19.04 -3.86 -7.46
N THR A 286 -19.14 -4.73 -8.45
CA THR A 286 -18.36 -4.61 -9.68
C THR A 286 -18.91 -3.47 -10.51
N VAL A 287 -18.06 -2.51 -10.90
CA VAL A 287 -18.45 -1.39 -11.77
C VAL A 287 -18.63 -1.86 -13.22
N GLY A 288 -19.55 -1.22 -13.92
CA GLY A 288 -19.77 -1.48 -15.35
C GLY A 288 -18.59 -1.02 -16.22
N LYS A 289 -18.53 -1.51 -17.47
CA LYS A 289 -17.45 -1.17 -18.42
C LYS A 289 -17.33 0.34 -18.71
N ASP A 290 -18.44 1.07 -18.60
CA ASP A 290 -18.53 2.51 -18.85
C ASP A 290 -18.32 3.38 -17.60
N ALA A 291 -17.98 2.78 -16.46
CA ALA A 291 -17.78 3.51 -15.20
C ALA A 291 -16.64 4.54 -15.27
N ILE A 292 -15.65 4.31 -16.14
CA ILE A 292 -14.60 5.31 -16.43
C ILE A 292 -15.13 6.24 -17.52
N GLY A 293 -15.89 7.27 -17.13
CA GLY A 293 -16.40 8.29 -18.06
C GLY A 293 -15.27 9.12 -18.68
N VAL A 294 -15.61 9.90 -19.71
CA VAL A 294 -14.64 10.66 -20.55
C VAL A 294 -13.64 11.47 -19.71
N LYS A 295 -14.12 12.30 -18.78
CA LYS A 295 -13.24 13.13 -17.92
C LYS A 295 -12.31 12.32 -17.01
N ALA A 296 -12.78 11.17 -16.53
CA ALA A 296 -11.97 10.26 -15.72
C ALA A 296 -10.89 9.60 -16.59
N LEU A 297 -11.25 9.18 -17.79
CA LEU A 297 -10.34 8.59 -18.76
C LEU A 297 -9.23 9.55 -19.16
N GLU A 298 -9.54 10.82 -19.46
CA GLU A 298 -8.56 11.87 -19.79
C GLU A 298 -7.50 12.03 -18.69
N LYS A 299 -7.93 12.07 -17.42
CA LYS A 299 -7.02 12.18 -16.27
C LYS A 299 -6.12 10.96 -16.10
N LEU A 300 -6.66 9.76 -16.29
CA LEU A 300 -5.87 8.53 -16.24
C LEU A 300 -4.93 8.42 -17.43
N GLN A 301 -5.39 8.75 -18.67
CA GLN A 301 -4.58 8.73 -19.87
C GLN A 301 -3.36 9.66 -19.74
N ALA A 302 -3.56 10.86 -19.18
CA ALA A 302 -2.47 11.82 -18.99
C ALA A 302 -1.30 11.29 -18.13
N VAL A 303 -1.55 10.40 -17.19
CA VAL A 303 -0.48 9.76 -16.38
C VAL A 303 0.03 8.48 -17.02
N ILE A 304 -0.81 7.75 -17.77
CA ILE A 304 -0.40 6.58 -18.55
C ILE A 304 0.55 7.00 -19.69
N ASP A 305 0.31 8.13 -20.34
CA ASP A 305 1.22 8.66 -21.35
C ASP A 305 2.61 8.98 -20.77
N VAL A 306 2.66 9.55 -19.56
CA VAL A 306 3.92 9.75 -18.83
C VAL A 306 4.58 8.41 -18.50
N GLU A 307 3.81 7.44 -17.97
CA GLU A 307 4.29 6.10 -17.62
C GLU A 307 4.97 5.41 -18.81
N ASN A 308 4.30 5.46 -19.97
CA ASN A 308 4.79 4.84 -21.20
C ASN A 308 6.00 5.56 -21.79
N GLY A 309 6.12 6.88 -21.59
CA GLY A 309 7.25 7.67 -22.03
C GLY A 309 8.53 7.49 -21.21
N ILE A 310 8.43 6.92 -20.00
CA ILE A 310 9.59 6.65 -19.14
C ILE A 310 10.20 5.30 -19.53
N LYS A 311 11.45 5.32 -20.05
CA LYS A 311 12.21 4.09 -20.32
C LYS A 311 12.42 3.34 -19.00
N ALA A 312 12.25 2.02 -19.02
CA ALA A 312 12.63 1.19 -17.90
C ALA A 312 14.16 1.29 -17.73
N ASN A 313 14.62 1.76 -16.58
CA ASN A 313 16.02 1.57 -16.19
C ASN A 313 16.16 0.10 -15.77
N LEU A 314 16.52 -0.75 -16.72
CA LEU A 314 16.84 -2.16 -16.52
C LEU A 314 18.17 -2.32 -15.76
#